data_963d3d43bf4f281926ffd1eda87c46b0
#
_entry.id   963d3d43bf4f281926ffd1eda87c46b0
#
_cell.length_a   1.000
_cell.length_b   1.000
_cell.length_c   1.000
_cell.angle_alpha   90.00
_cell.angle_beta   90.00
_cell.angle_gamma   90.00
#
_symmetry.space_group_name_H-M   'P 1'
#
loop_
_entity.id
_entity.type
_entity.pdbx_description
1 polymer ?
#
loop_
_entity_poly.entity_id
_entity_poly.type
_entity_poly.pdbx_seq_one_letter_code
_entity_poly.pdbx_strand_id
1 'polypeptide(L)'
;NQPPKVKQIPKELKIHGDVRTDEYYWLNDRENLEVIDYLNKENDYYNQETLHTKSFQKDLFEEIKSRIKKDDSSVPYKFNGYWYITRYEKGKDYPIYTRKKESLDSKEELLFDCNIMAKDHSYFRLVGLSVSPNNQYVSYGVDTTGRRQYKLLIKDLKSNKVFKE
;
A
#
# COMPACT_ATOMS: atom_id res chain seq x y z
N ASN A 1 -22.39 -12.19 24.81
CA ASN A 1 -20.98 -11.98 25.15
C ASN A 1 -20.76 -10.56 25.67
N GLN A 2 -19.82 -10.36 26.61
CA GLN A 2 -19.41 -9.02 27.04
C GLN A 2 -18.11 -8.64 26.31
N PRO A 3 -17.94 -7.36 25.96
CA PRO A 3 -16.68 -6.91 25.36
C PRO A 3 -15.52 -7.09 26.35
N PRO A 4 -14.30 -7.31 25.87
CA PRO A 4 -13.11 -7.38 26.68
C PRO A 4 -12.95 -6.09 27.52
N LYS A 5 -12.46 -6.23 28.75
CA LYS A 5 -12.17 -5.07 29.60
C LYS A 5 -10.69 -4.75 29.53
N VAL A 6 -10.39 -3.51 29.15
CA VAL A 6 -9.01 -3.01 29.14
C VAL A 6 -8.58 -2.68 30.58
N LYS A 7 -7.34 -3.04 30.90
CA LYS A 7 -6.70 -2.73 32.19
C LYS A 7 -6.32 -1.24 32.24
N GLN A 8 -6.64 -0.58 33.34
CA GLN A 8 -6.23 0.81 33.58
C GLN A 8 -4.90 0.83 34.35
N ILE A 9 -3.89 1.49 33.78
CA ILE A 9 -2.57 1.68 34.37
C ILE A 9 -2.22 3.17 34.24
N PRO A 10 -2.46 3.98 35.29
CA PRO A 10 -2.26 5.44 35.23
C PRO A 10 -0.81 5.79 34.91
N LYS A 11 -0.60 6.68 33.93
CA LYS A 11 0.69 7.28 33.61
C LYS A 11 0.56 8.78 33.53
N GLU A 12 1.33 9.52 34.32
CA GLU A 12 1.46 10.96 34.20
C GLU A 12 2.31 11.34 32.98
N LEU A 13 1.77 12.22 32.17
CA LEU A 13 2.43 12.83 31.01
C LEU A 13 2.61 14.32 31.29
N LYS A 14 3.86 14.80 31.33
CA LYS A 14 4.22 16.18 31.64
C LYS A 14 4.88 16.82 30.44
N ILE A 15 4.30 17.91 29.92
CA ILE A 15 4.86 18.66 28.81
C ILE A 15 4.49 20.15 28.96
N HIS A 16 5.43 21.04 28.78
CA HIS A 16 5.24 22.50 28.82
C HIS A 16 4.50 23.03 30.08
N GLY A 17 4.71 22.37 31.23
CA GLY A 17 4.05 22.74 32.48
C GLY A 17 2.64 22.17 32.67
N ASP A 18 2.10 21.51 31.67
CA ASP A 18 0.84 20.78 31.76
C ASP A 18 1.08 19.33 32.24
N VAL A 19 0.14 18.81 33.03
CA VAL A 19 0.18 17.45 33.57
C VAL A 19 -1.14 16.77 33.32
N ARG A 20 -1.13 15.68 32.56
CA ARG A 20 -2.32 14.85 32.35
C ARG A 20 -2.03 13.39 32.72
N THR A 21 -3.04 12.69 33.20
CA THR A 21 -2.99 11.25 33.47
C THR A 21 -3.64 10.50 32.30
N ASP A 22 -2.94 9.52 31.74
CA ASP A 22 -3.45 8.62 30.72
C ASP A 22 -3.44 7.20 31.29
N GLU A 23 -4.61 6.63 31.47
CA GLU A 23 -4.78 5.27 32.03
C GLU A 23 -4.49 4.17 31.03
N TYR A 24 -4.42 4.50 29.74
CA TYR A 24 -4.28 3.56 28.64
C TYR A 24 -2.97 3.72 27.86
N TYR A 25 -2.07 4.56 28.35
CA TYR A 25 -0.79 4.81 27.66
C TYR A 25 0.04 3.55 27.40
N TRP A 26 -0.10 2.53 28.26
CA TRP A 26 0.58 1.24 28.12
C TRP A 26 0.24 0.50 26.81
N LEU A 27 -0.93 0.78 26.21
CA LEU A 27 -1.32 0.23 24.89
C LEU A 27 -0.44 0.71 23.73
N ASN A 28 0.42 1.71 23.94
CA ASN A 28 1.42 2.14 22.94
C ASN A 28 2.57 1.14 22.75
N ASP A 29 2.79 0.26 23.71
CA ASP A 29 3.85 -0.73 23.65
C ASP A 29 3.44 -1.90 22.73
N ARG A 30 3.87 -1.83 21.48
CA ARG A 30 3.49 -2.78 20.43
C ARG A 30 4.06 -4.18 20.61
N GLU A 31 5.15 -4.33 21.37
CA GLU A 31 5.82 -5.60 21.62
C GLU A 31 5.33 -6.25 22.93
N ASN A 32 4.52 -5.56 23.72
CA ASN A 32 3.97 -6.05 24.97
C ASN A 32 2.93 -7.14 24.73
N LEU A 33 3.17 -8.34 25.25
CA LEU A 33 2.28 -9.50 25.08
C LEU A 33 0.88 -9.27 25.67
N GLU A 34 0.75 -8.49 26.75
CA GLU A 34 -0.57 -8.15 27.32
C GLU A 34 -1.38 -7.26 26.36
N VAL A 35 -0.71 -6.36 25.63
CA VAL A 35 -1.35 -5.53 24.59
C VAL A 35 -1.84 -6.40 23.44
N ILE A 36 -0.98 -7.30 22.97
CA ILE A 36 -1.33 -8.20 21.87
C ILE A 36 -2.48 -9.12 22.27
N ASP A 37 -2.46 -9.68 23.47
CA ASP A 37 -3.52 -10.53 24.00
C ASP A 37 -4.87 -9.76 24.10
N TYR A 38 -4.84 -8.53 24.59
CA TYR A 38 -6.02 -7.68 24.63
C TYR A 38 -6.59 -7.42 23.23
N LEU A 39 -5.74 -7.05 22.27
CA LEU A 39 -6.17 -6.80 20.89
C LEU A 39 -6.74 -8.06 20.20
N ASN A 40 -6.16 -9.23 20.49
CA ASN A 40 -6.71 -10.50 19.99
C ASN A 40 -8.10 -10.79 20.57
N LYS A 41 -8.31 -10.54 21.86
CA LYS A 41 -9.64 -10.69 22.50
C LYS A 41 -10.68 -9.73 21.91
N GLU A 42 -10.29 -8.49 21.58
CA GLU A 42 -11.17 -7.55 20.88
C GLU A 42 -11.55 -8.04 19.49
N ASN A 43 -10.57 -8.58 18.74
CA ASN A 43 -10.82 -9.18 17.43
C ASN A 43 -11.75 -10.40 17.52
N ASP A 44 -11.56 -11.25 18.53
CA ASP A 44 -12.40 -12.42 18.75
C ASP A 44 -13.83 -12.03 19.09
N TYR A 45 -13.99 -11.05 19.98
CA TYR A 45 -15.30 -10.46 20.31
C TYR A 45 -15.98 -9.90 19.07
N TYR A 46 -15.29 -9.06 18.28
CA TYR A 46 -15.81 -8.51 17.03
C TYR A 46 -16.23 -9.61 16.07
N ASN A 47 -15.39 -10.64 15.86
CA ASN A 47 -15.69 -11.74 14.95
C ASN A 47 -16.92 -12.54 15.38
N GLN A 48 -17.14 -12.72 16.69
CA GLN A 48 -18.32 -13.41 17.22
C GLN A 48 -19.59 -12.56 17.06
N GLU A 49 -19.55 -11.28 17.44
CA GLU A 49 -20.70 -10.38 17.34
C GLU A 49 -21.13 -10.13 15.89
N THR A 50 -20.18 -10.13 14.96
CA THR A 50 -20.45 -9.91 13.52
C THR A 50 -20.65 -11.20 12.71
N LEU A 51 -20.61 -12.36 13.35
CA LEU A 51 -20.69 -13.66 12.66
C LEU A 51 -21.92 -13.79 11.76
N HIS A 52 -23.07 -13.25 12.23
CA HIS A 52 -24.34 -13.27 11.50
C HIS A 52 -24.32 -12.48 10.19
N THR A 53 -23.36 -11.57 10.01
CA THR A 53 -23.24 -10.74 8.81
C THR A 53 -22.30 -11.33 7.75
N LYS A 54 -21.59 -12.42 8.03
CA LYS A 54 -20.54 -12.96 7.13
C LYS A 54 -21.04 -13.31 5.73
N SER A 55 -22.23 -13.89 5.61
CA SER A 55 -22.80 -14.19 4.29
C SER A 55 -23.05 -12.90 3.51
N PHE A 56 -23.71 -11.94 4.14
CA PHE A 56 -23.99 -10.65 3.52
C PHE A 56 -22.69 -9.91 3.12
N GLN A 57 -21.66 -9.92 3.98
CA GLN A 57 -20.37 -9.32 3.67
C GLN A 57 -19.73 -9.95 2.42
N LYS A 58 -19.78 -11.30 2.33
CA LYS A 58 -19.26 -12.03 1.18
C LYS A 58 -20.02 -11.67 -0.11
N ASP A 59 -21.34 -11.66 -0.05
CA ASP A 59 -22.17 -11.37 -1.23
C ASP A 59 -21.95 -9.93 -1.69
N LEU A 60 -21.91 -8.97 -0.77
CA LEU A 60 -21.64 -7.57 -1.04
C LEU A 60 -20.21 -7.37 -1.62
N PHE A 61 -19.21 -8.06 -1.07
CA PHE A 61 -17.84 -8.02 -1.58
C PHE A 61 -17.77 -8.52 -3.02
N GLU A 62 -18.37 -9.66 -3.34
CA GLU A 62 -18.35 -10.20 -4.70
C GLU A 62 -19.17 -9.32 -5.67
N GLU A 63 -20.26 -8.73 -5.22
CA GLU A 63 -21.02 -7.76 -6.02
C GLU A 63 -20.17 -6.53 -6.37
N ILE A 64 -19.55 -5.89 -5.39
CA ILE A 64 -18.68 -4.71 -5.61
C ILE A 64 -17.51 -5.07 -6.52
N LYS A 65 -16.85 -6.20 -6.27
CA LYS A 65 -15.73 -6.69 -7.06
C LYS A 65 -16.11 -7.00 -8.50
N SER A 66 -17.34 -7.48 -8.74
CA SER A 66 -17.82 -7.76 -10.09
C SER A 66 -17.98 -6.52 -10.97
N ARG A 67 -18.16 -5.34 -10.35
CA ARG A 67 -18.28 -4.05 -11.05
C ARG A 67 -16.92 -3.49 -11.50
N ILE A 68 -15.81 -4.00 -10.98
CA ILE A 68 -14.45 -3.55 -11.32
C ILE A 68 -14.02 -4.26 -12.59
N LYS A 69 -13.63 -3.48 -13.60
CA LYS A 69 -13.04 -4.01 -14.83
C LYS A 69 -11.66 -4.63 -14.50
N LYS A 70 -11.47 -5.91 -14.84
CA LYS A 70 -10.28 -6.67 -14.47
C LYS A 70 -9.07 -6.44 -15.37
N ASP A 71 -9.32 -6.08 -16.63
CA ASP A 71 -8.33 -5.68 -17.63
C ASP A 71 -8.55 -4.22 -17.93
N ASP A 72 -7.92 -3.34 -17.16
CA ASP A 72 -8.11 -1.90 -17.31
C ASP A 72 -6.80 -1.18 -17.57
N SER A 73 -6.89 -0.09 -18.29
CA SER A 73 -5.76 0.79 -18.54
C SER A 73 -6.17 2.24 -18.38
N SER A 74 -5.24 3.07 -17.90
CA SER A 74 -5.43 4.51 -17.89
C SER A 74 -5.61 5.06 -19.29
N VAL A 75 -6.24 6.23 -19.39
CA VAL A 75 -6.10 7.05 -20.59
C VAL A 75 -4.61 7.36 -20.75
N PRO A 76 -4.02 7.09 -21.95
CA PRO A 76 -2.63 7.44 -22.19
C PRO A 76 -2.40 8.94 -22.10
N TYR A 77 -1.34 9.37 -21.42
CA TYR A 77 -0.95 10.78 -21.45
C TYR A 77 0.41 10.97 -22.11
N LYS A 78 0.55 12.05 -22.88
CA LYS A 78 1.78 12.37 -23.60
C LYS A 78 2.66 13.28 -22.78
N PHE A 79 3.91 12.88 -22.57
CA PHE A 79 4.92 13.71 -21.94
C PHE A 79 6.28 13.47 -22.57
N ASN A 80 6.98 14.54 -22.94
CA ASN A 80 8.35 14.54 -23.43
C ASN A 80 8.66 13.47 -24.52
N GLY A 81 7.77 13.38 -25.54
CA GLY A 81 7.93 12.47 -26.68
C GLY A 81 7.46 11.03 -26.42
N TYR A 82 6.93 10.73 -25.23
CA TYR A 82 6.41 9.41 -24.90
C TYR A 82 4.95 9.47 -24.47
N TRP A 83 4.22 8.38 -24.71
CA TRP A 83 2.89 8.10 -24.19
C TRP A 83 3.04 7.16 -23.00
N TYR A 84 2.58 7.57 -21.84
CA TYR A 84 2.62 6.80 -20.60
C TYR A 84 1.27 6.15 -20.35
N ILE A 85 1.30 4.87 -19.96
CA ILE A 85 0.14 4.03 -19.75
C ILE A 85 0.34 3.27 -18.44
N THR A 86 -0.70 3.30 -17.59
CA THR A 86 -0.79 2.40 -16.43
C THR A 86 -1.86 1.37 -16.76
N ARG A 87 -1.54 0.10 -16.68
CA ARG A 87 -2.49 -0.98 -16.97
C ARG A 87 -2.51 -2.03 -15.88
N TYR A 88 -3.62 -2.73 -15.76
CA TYR A 88 -3.84 -3.86 -14.87
C TYR A 88 -4.12 -5.11 -15.70
N GLU A 89 -3.69 -6.26 -15.22
CA GLU A 89 -3.94 -7.55 -15.83
C GLU A 89 -4.84 -8.39 -14.95
N LYS A 90 -5.73 -9.16 -15.56
CA LYS A 90 -6.64 -10.07 -14.85
C LYS A 90 -5.85 -11.04 -13.96
N GLY A 91 -6.23 -11.13 -12.69
CA GLY A 91 -5.60 -12.02 -11.72
C GLY A 91 -4.29 -11.49 -11.12
N LYS A 92 -3.99 -10.20 -11.37
CA LYS A 92 -2.87 -9.49 -10.76
C LYS A 92 -3.38 -8.32 -9.92
N ASP A 93 -2.70 -8.04 -8.81
CA ASP A 93 -3.14 -7.05 -7.82
C ASP A 93 -2.49 -5.67 -8.01
N TYR A 94 -1.37 -5.61 -8.74
CA TYR A 94 -0.56 -4.40 -8.87
C TYR A 94 -0.52 -3.87 -10.30
N PRO A 95 -0.34 -2.54 -10.47
CA PRO A 95 -0.21 -1.93 -11.79
C PRO A 95 1.07 -2.31 -12.51
N ILE A 96 1.01 -2.21 -13.83
CA ILE A 96 2.14 -2.27 -14.75
C ILE A 96 2.26 -0.89 -15.39
N TYR A 97 3.43 -0.26 -15.26
CA TYR A 97 3.74 1.03 -15.84
C TYR A 97 4.54 0.84 -17.13
N THR A 98 4.03 1.42 -18.20
CA THR A 98 4.63 1.32 -19.52
C THR A 98 4.68 2.68 -20.21
N ARG A 99 5.48 2.76 -21.30
CA ARG A 99 5.45 3.91 -22.19
C ARG A 99 5.65 3.48 -23.65
N LYS A 100 5.23 4.34 -24.57
CA LYS A 100 5.45 4.16 -26.03
C LYS A 100 6.01 5.45 -26.62
N LYS A 101 7.03 5.31 -27.45
CA LYS A 101 7.72 6.47 -28.06
C LYS A 101 6.88 7.05 -29.20
N GLU A 102 6.68 8.37 -29.21
CA GLU A 102 6.05 9.19 -30.24
C GLU A 102 4.60 8.82 -30.59
N SER A 103 4.29 7.54 -30.85
CA SER A 103 2.95 7.07 -31.24
C SER A 103 2.44 5.99 -30.31
N LEU A 104 1.11 5.89 -30.17
CA LEU A 104 0.44 4.78 -29.47
C LEU A 104 0.59 3.44 -30.18
N ASP A 105 0.95 3.44 -31.45
CA ASP A 105 1.21 2.23 -32.25
C ASP A 105 2.66 1.74 -32.09
N SER A 106 3.54 2.53 -31.45
CA SER A 106 4.92 2.17 -31.20
C SER A 106 5.00 1.01 -30.22
N LYS A 107 6.15 0.30 -30.27
CA LYS A 107 6.44 -0.79 -29.32
C LYS A 107 6.36 -0.30 -27.88
N GLU A 108 5.68 -1.06 -27.05
CA GLU A 108 5.57 -0.79 -25.61
C GLU A 108 6.91 -1.04 -24.92
N GLU A 109 7.37 -0.08 -24.14
CA GLU A 109 8.51 -0.17 -23.23
C GLU A 109 8.01 -0.38 -21.81
N LEU A 110 8.41 -1.46 -21.16
CA LEU A 110 8.10 -1.72 -19.74
C LEU A 110 8.97 -0.84 -18.85
N LEU A 111 8.34 -0.01 -18.02
CA LEU A 111 9.02 0.73 -16.96
C LEU A 111 9.10 -0.08 -15.67
N PHE A 112 7.94 -0.52 -15.17
CA PHE A 112 7.81 -1.32 -13.95
C PHE A 112 6.64 -2.29 -14.04
N ASP A 113 6.88 -3.56 -13.72
CA ASP A 113 5.83 -4.53 -13.36
C ASP A 113 5.81 -4.65 -11.83
N CYS A 114 4.86 -3.97 -11.19
CA CYS A 114 4.75 -3.99 -9.74
C CYS A 114 4.35 -5.36 -9.19
N ASN A 115 3.78 -6.27 -10.00
CA ASN A 115 3.48 -7.63 -9.57
C ASN A 115 4.76 -8.46 -9.41
N ILE A 116 5.75 -8.25 -10.29
CA ILE A 116 7.07 -8.89 -10.17
C ILE A 116 7.81 -8.31 -8.96
N MET A 117 7.77 -6.98 -8.81
CA MET A 117 8.46 -6.29 -7.72
C MET A 117 7.89 -6.63 -6.34
N ALA A 118 6.59 -6.91 -6.25
CA ALA A 118 5.89 -7.23 -5.00
C ALA A 118 6.11 -8.66 -4.50
N LYS A 119 6.63 -9.57 -5.34
CA LYS A 119 6.59 -11.02 -5.14
C LYS A 119 7.13 -11.50 -3.79
N ASP A 120 8.17 -10.84 -3.28
CA ASP A 120 8.84 -11.24 -2.03
C ASP A 120 8.46 -10.34 -0.83
N HIS A 121 7.35 -9.58 -0.96
CA HIS A 121 6.90 -8.64 0.05
C HIS A 121 5.46 -8.88 0.45
N SER A 122 5.16 -8.81 1.75
CA SER A 122 3.79 -8.86 2.28
C SER A 122 2.99 -7.59 1.97
N TYR A 123 3.69 -6.50 1.70
CA TYR A 123 3.14 -5.22 1.26
C TYR A 123 4.08 -4.58 0.24
N PHE A 124 3.53 -4.00 -0.81
CA PHE A 124 4.30 -3.29 -1.82
C PHE A 124 3.54 -2.07 -2.33
N ARG A 125 4.22 -0.96 -2.47
CA ARG A 125 3.70 0.24 -3.11
C ARG A 125 4.80 1.00 -3.84
N LEU A 126 4.55 1.31 -5.10
CA LEU A 126 5.38 2.20 -5.92
C LEU A 126 4.68 3.55 -6.08
N VAL A 127 5.41 4.63 -5.85
CA VAL A 127 4.89 6.01 -5.95
C VAL A 127 5.90 6.95 -6.58
N GLY A 128 5.44 8.14 -6.97
CA GLY A 128 6.31 9.26 -7.36
C GLY A 128 7.14 8.98 -8.61
N LEU A 129 6.60 8.21 -9.56
CA LEU A 129 7.26 7.92 -10.82
C LEU A 129 7.48 9.22 -11.61
N SER A 130 8.75 9.56 -11.84
CA SER A 130 9.15 10.76 -12.60
C SER A 130 10.31 10.44 -13.52
N VAL A 131 10.12 10.71 -14.81
CA VAL A 131 11.14 10.47 -15.83
C VAL A 131 11.94 11.75 -16.08
N SER A 132 13.25 11.62 -16.19
CA SER A 132 14.17 12.75 -16.43
C SER A 132 13.91 13.41 -17.81
N PRO A 133 14.24 14.72 -17.97
CA PRO A 133 14.02 15.45 -19.23
C PRO A 133 14.67 14.81 -20.46
N ASN A 134 15.79 14.11 -20.28
CA ASN A 134 16.46 13.38 -21.36
C ASN A 134 15.91 11.96 -21.58
N ASN A 135 14.84 11.57 -20.91
CA ASN A 135 14.20 10.26 -20.97
C ASN A 135 15.10 9.05 -20.58
N GLN A 136 16.25 9.31 -19.96
CA GLN A 136 17.24 8.26 -19.63
C GLN A 136 17.00 7.65 -18.25
N TYR A 137 16.56 8.44 -17.28
CA TYR A 137 16.40 8.00 -15.91
C TYR A 137 14.94 8.10 -15.46
N VAL A 138 14.57 7.27 -14.49
CA VAL A 138 13.31 7.38 -13.78
C VAL A 138 13.55 7.28 -12.28
N SER A 139 13.02 8.26 -11.52
CA SER A 139 12.98 8.21 -10.07
C SER A 139 11.63 7.65 -9.62
N TYR A 140 11.64 6.92 -8.51
CA TYR A 140 10.44 6.34 -7.91
C TYR A 140 10.67 6.02 -6.44
N GLY A 141 9.59 6.03 -5.65
CA GLY A 141 9.60 5.63 -4.25
C GLY A 141 8.99 4.23 -4.06
N VAL A 142 9.59 3.41 -3.20
CA VAL A 142 9.07 2.09 -2.85
C VAL A 142 8.85 1.98 -1.35
N ASP A 143 7.65 1.59 -0.94
CA ASP A 143 7.31 1.20 0.42
C ASP A 143 6.96 -0.30 0.46
N THR A 144 7.69 -1.05 1.27
CA THR A 144 7.45 -2.49 1.52
C THR A 144 6.97 -2.76 2.93
N THR A 145 6.68 -1.71 3.71
CA THR A 145 6.29 -1.79 5.13
C THR A 145 4.82 -1.49 5.38
N GLY A 146 4.15 -0.82 4.44
CA GLY A 146 2.80 -0.29 4.61
C GLY A 146 2.70 0.93 5.54
N ARG A 147 3.84 1.52 5.93
CA ARG A 147 3.93 2.64 6.88
C ARG A 147 4.28 3.97 6.22
N ARG A 148 4.18 4.06 4.89
CA ARG A 148 4.57 5.25 4.10
C ARG A 148 6.05 5.62 4.26
N GLN A 149 6.89 4.63 4.49
CA GLN A 149 8.35 4.78 4.54
C GLN A 149 8.92 4.42 3.18
N TYR A 150 9.15 5.43 2.35
CA TYR A 150 9.57 5.22 0.97
C TYR A 150 11.09 5.27 0.85
N LYS A 151 11.64 4.25 0.17
CA LYS A 151 13.01 4.32 -0.35
C LYS A 151 12.96 4.98 -1.71
N LEU A 152 13.68 6.09 -1.88
CA LEU A 152 13.86 6.73 -3.18
C LEU A 152 14.90 5.97 -3.99
N LEU A 153 14.54 5.62 -5.21
CA LEU A 153 15.39 4.88 -6.14
C LEU A 153 15.43 5.60 -7.48
N ILE A 154 16.54 5.45 -8.19
CA ILE A 154 16.71 5.94 -9.56
C ILE A 154 17.11 4.76 -10.42
N LYS A 155 16.44 4.59 -11.57
CA LYS A 155 16.73 3.54 -12.56
C LYS A 155 17.16 4.17 -13.87
N ASP A 156 18.26 3.69 -14.43
CA ASP A 156 18.63 3.95 -15.82
C ASP A 156 17.76 3.09 -16.74
N LEU A 157 17.01 3.72 -17.63
CA LEU A 157 16.03 3.06 -18.49
C LEU A 157 16.65 2.28 -19.66
N LYS A 158 17.90 2.59 -20.00
CA LYS A 158 18.62 1.88 -21.07
C LYS A 158 19.27 0.61 -20.56
N SER A 159 19.95 0.68 -19.43
CA SER A 159 20.69 -0.45 -18.84
C SER A 159 19.87 -1.24 -17.82
N ASN A 160 18.72 -0.74 -17.39
CA ASN A 160 17.91 -1.24 -16.27
C ASN A 160 18.64 -1.24 -14.92
N LYS A 161 19.78 -0.58 -14.80
CA LYS A 161 20.53 -0.47 -13.55
C LYS A 161 19.78 0.44 -12.58
N VAL A 162 19.59 -0.06 -11.36
CA VAL A 162 19.04 0.72 -10.24
C VAL A 162 20.19 1.25 -9.39
N PHE A 163 20.20 2.57 -9.19
CA PHE A 163 21.14 3.22 -8.29
C PHE A 163 20.54 3.21 -6.87
N LYS A 164 21.35 2.79 -5.91
CA LYS A 164 21.03 2.85 -4.48
C LYS A 164 21.85 4.00 -3.90
N GLU A 165 21.26 4.73 -2.97
CA GLU A 165 22.04 5.63 -2.14
C GLU A 165 23.04 4.86 -1.28
#